data_25f010048101ade6893b678211cba2e8
#
_entry.id   25f010048101ade6893b678211cba2e8
#
_cell.length_a   1.000
_cell.length_b   1.000
_cell.length_c   1.000
_cell.angle_alpha   90.00
_cell.angle_beta   90.00
_cell.angle_gamma   90.00
#
_symmetry.space_group_name_H-M   'P 1'
#
loop_
_entity.id
_entity.type
_entity.pdbx_description
1 polymer ?
#
loop_
_entity_poly.entity_id
_entity_poly.type
_entity_poly.pdbx_seq_one_letter_code
_entity_poly.pdbx_strand_id
1 'polypeptide(L)'
;MMNKVIKLFEQEELQVLQKYCDNRLEEGSYFKDNTSNTPMWYIDPLMTALLEIKKPIIEKEFELKLFPTYAFWRYYVIGGCLPKHVDRPSCEISATACIKKYDDWPIVVEGKSIELKEGEAVVYRGCEQEHY
;
A
#
# COMPACT_ATOMS: atom_id res chain seq x y z
N MET A 1 -13.52 -12.88 -0.18
CA MET A 1 -12.64 -13.30 -1.28
C MET A 1 -11.39 -12.42 -1.31
N MET A 2 -10.23 -13.04 -1.21
CA MET A 2 -8.95 -12.30 -1.25
C MET A 2 -8.65 -11.85 -2.69
N ASN A 3 -7.75 -10.90 -2.82
CA ASN A 3 -7.33 -10.27 -4.08
C ASN A 3 -8.42 -9.41 -4.74
N LYS A 4 -9.45 -9.06 -3.99
CA LYS A 4 -10.50 -8.17 -4.45
C LYS A 4 -10.02 -6.72 -4.32
N VAL A 5 -10.30 -5.91 -5.33
CA VAL A 5 -10.05 -4.47 -5.30
C VAL A 5 -11.22 -3.78 -4.63
N ILE A 6 -10.93 -2.91 -3.68
CA ILE A 6 -11.94 -2.13 -2.95
C ILE A 6 -11.59 -0.65 -3.02
N LYS A 7 -12.59 0.21 -2.89
CA LYS A 7 -12.37 1.63 -2.69
C LYS A 7 -12.03 1.86 -1.22
N LEU A 8 -10.82 2.29 -0.93
CA LEU A 8 -10.36 2.46 0.45
C LEU A 8 -10.46 3.91 0.92
N PHE A 9 -10.23 4.88 0.04
CA PHE A 9 -10.22 6.30 0.38
C PHE A 9 -11.29 7.06 -0.39
N GLU A 10 -12.01 7.93 0.31
CA GLU A 10 -12.90 8.89 -0.30
C GLU A 10 -12.10 10.04 -0.94
N GLN A 11 -12.74 10.81 -1.81
CA GLN A 11 -12.05 11.85 -2.57
C GLN A 11 -11.36 12.89 -1.69
N GLU A 12 -12.01 13.33 -0.61
CA GLU A 12 -11.43 14.32 0.30
C GLU A 12 -10.23 13.76 1.05
N GLU A 13 -10.31 12.50 1.48
CA GLU A 13 -9.18 11.82 2.12
C GLU A 13 -8.01 11.70 1.16
N LEU A 14 -8.30 11.35 -0.08
CA LEU A 14 -7.28 11.17 -1.11
C LEU A 14 -6.56 12.47 -1.42
N GLN A 15 -7.27 13.59 -1.50
CA GLN A 15 -6.66 14.91 -1.71
C GLN A 15 -5.67 15.26 -0.59
N VAL A 16 -6.06 15.02 0.65
CA VAL A 16 -5.16 15.25 1.80
C VAL A 16 -3.94 14.35 1.74
N LEU A 17 -4.14 13.07 1.44
CA LEU A 17 -3.05 12.10 1.33
C LEU A 17 -2.07 12.45 0.22
N GLN A 18 -2.57 12.83 -0.94
CA GLN A 18 -1.73 13.22 -2.08
C GLN A 18 -0.88 14.44 -1.72
N LYS A 19 -1.49 15.44 -1.10
CA LYS A 19 -0.76 16.65 -0.68
C LYS A 19 0.28 16.34 0.39
N TYR A 20 -0.08 15.52 1.36
CA TYR A 20 0.83 15.07 2.40
C TYR A 20 2.06 14.36 1.79
N CYS A 21 1.83 13.42 0.89
CA CYS A 21 2.91 12.67 0.26
C CYS A 21 3.81 13.59 -0.59
N ASP A 22 3.23 14.51 -1.33
CA ASP A 22 4.01 15.48 -2.12
C ASP A 22 4.90 16.34 -1.22
N ASN A 23 4.36 16.84 -0.11
CA ASN A 23 5.13 17.65 0.83
C ASN A 23 6.25 16.86 1.48
N ARG A 24 6.00 15.62 1.86
CA ARG A 24 7.01 14.75 2.46
C ARG A 24 8.13 14.44 1.46
N LEU A 25 7.78 14.23 0.20
CA LEU A 25 8.75 13.98 -0.85
C LEU A 25 9.66 15.21 -1.05
N GLU A 26 9.10 16.42 -1.05
CA GLU A 26 9.88 17.67 -1.14
C GLU A 26 10.84 17.86 0.03
N GLU A 27 10.42 17.50 1.23
CA GLU A 27 11.30 17.58 2.42
C GLU A 27 12.53 16.71 2.28
N GLY A 28 12.47 15.63 1.54
CA GLY A 28 13.58 14.72 1.32
C GLY A 28 13.94 13.85 2.53
N SER A 29 13.15 13.87 3.59
CA SER A 29 13.38 13.09 4.81
C SER A 29 12.85 11.66 4.62
N TYR A 30 13.49 10.88 3.78
CA TYR A 30 13.06 9.53 3.49
C TYR A 30 14.23 8.54 3.56
N PHE A 31 13.87 7.30 3.76
CA PHE A 31 14.77 6.17 3.64
C PHE A 31 14.74 5.69 2.18
N LYS A 32 15.91 5.48 1.59
CA LYS A 32 15.97 4.90 0.25
C LYS A 32 16.11 3.38 0.38
N ASP A 33 15.11 2.67 -0.07
CA ASP A 33 15.15 1.21 -0.09
C ASP A 33 16.04 0.76 -1.25
N ASN A 34 17.20 0.19 -0.93
CA ASN A 34 18.16 -0.26 -1.94
C ASN A 34 17.64 -1.48 -2.72
N THR A 35 16.77 -2.28 -2.13
CA THR A 35 16.19 -3.46 -2.80
C THR A 35 15.29 -3.05 -3.95
N SER A 36 14.41 -2.07 -3.74
CA SER A 36 13.48 -1.59 -4.77
C SER A 36 13.98 -0.35 -5.51
N ASN A 37 15.03 0.29 -5.00
CA ASN A 37 15.57 1.55 -5.50
C ASN A 37 14.52 2.67 -5.46
N THR A 38 13.77 2.75 -4.35
CA THR A 38 12.68 3.73 -4.18
C THR A 38 12.79 4.50 -2.87
N PRO A 39 12.36 5.79 -2.84
CA PRO A 39 12.12 6.49 -1.57
C PRO A 39 11.00 5.80 -0.80
N MET A 40 11.15 5.71 0.50
CA MET A 40 10.24 4.98 1.36
C MET A 40 10.12 5.67 2.72
N TRP A 41 8.90 5.70 3.26
CA TRP A 41 8.60 6.21 4.60
C TRP A 41 8.02 5.07 5.43
N TYR A 42 8.87 4.49 6.26
CA TYR A 42 8.55 3.32 7.07
C TYR A 42 7.94 3.75 8.40
N ILE A 43 6.79 3.16 8.74
CA ILE A 43 6.02 3.46 9.96
C ILE A 43 5.72 4.96 10.07
N ASP A 44 5.19 5.52 8.99
CA ASP A 44 4.77 6.91 8.93
C ASP A 44 3.58 7.14 9.88
N PRO A 45 3.60 8.17 10.74
CA PRO A 45 2.52 8.41 11.71
C PRO A 45 1.14 8.56 11.10
N LEU A 46 1.01 9.25 9.96
CA LEU A 46 -0.28 9.39 9.30
C LEU A 46 -0.77 8.04 8.76
N MET A 47 0.11 7.28 8.14
CA MET A 47 -0.25 5.97 7.59
C MET A 47 -0.57 4.97 8.71
N THR A 48 0.07 5.09 9.85
CA THR A 48 -0.25 4.30 11.05
C THR A 48 -1.66 4.59 11.53
N ALA A 49 -2.05 5.88 11.59
CA ALA A 49 -3.40 6.27 11.95
C ALA A 49 -4.43 5.75 10.94
N LEU A 50 -4.12 5.83 9.65
CA LEU A 50 -4.99 5.33 8.59
C LEU A 50 -5.16 3.82 8.64
N LEU A 51 -4.11 3.08 8.98
CA LEU A 51 -4.18 1.64 9.16
C LEU A 51 -5.26 1.29 10.19
N GLU A 52 -5.28 1.97 11.32
CA GLU A 52 -6.27 1.75 12.37
C GLU A 52 -7.68 2.20 11.94
N ILE A 53 -7.80 3.34 11.27
CA ILE A 53 -9.08 3.89 10.82
C ILE A 53 -9.70 3.01 9.72
N LYS A 54 -8.88 2.51 8.80
CA LYS A 54 -9.37 1.71 7.66
C LYS A 54 -9.52 0.23 7.96
N LYS A 55 -8.98 -0.25 9.06
CA LYS A 55 -9.11 -1.66 9.47
C LYS A 55 -10.56 -2.17 9.45
N PRO A 56 -11.54 -1.44 10.02
CA PRO A 56 -12.93 -1.91 10.01
C PRO A 56 -13.52 -2.12 8.61
N ILE A 57 -13.10 -1.34 7.63
CA ILE A 57 -13.56 -1.47 6.25
C ILE A 57 -13.09 -2.82 5.69
N ILE A 58 -11.83 -3.15 5.91
CA ILE A 58 -11.24 -4.42 5.44
C ILE A 58 -11.87 -5.60 6.20
N GLU A 59 -12.03 -5.48 7.50
CA GLU A 59 -12.67 -6.53 8.31
C GLU A 59 -14.07 -6.85 7.82
N LYS A 60 -14.85 -5.80 7.54
CA LYS A 60 -16.23 -5.97 7.07
C LYS A 60 -16.28 -6.59 5.66
N GLU A 61 -15.44 -6.10 4.77
CA GLU A 61 -15.44 -6.55 3.37
C GLU A 61 -15.02 -8.01 3.22
N PHE A 62 -14.07 -8.46 4.05
CA PHE A 62 -13.50 -9.80 3.95
C PHE A 62 -13.94 -10.73 5.07
N GLU A 63 -14.83 -10.28 5.95
CA GLU A 63 -15.34 -11.06 7.10
C GLU A 63 -14.20 -11.59 7.98
N LEU A 64 -13.27 -10.70 8.31
CA LEU A 64 -12.09 -11.02 9.11
C LEU A 64 -12.06 -10.19 10.38
N LYS A 65 -11.33 -10.68 11.37
CA LYS A 65 -10.94 -9.91 12.54
C LYS A 65 -9.43 -9.72 12.47
N LEU A 66 -8.99 -8.46 12.47
CA LEU A 66 -7.60 -8.10 12.20
C LEU A 66 -6.97 -7.34 13.36
N PHE A 67 -5.65 -7.46 13.49
CA PHE A 67 -4.85 -6.65 14.40
C PHE A 67 -3.89 -5.82 13.56
N PRO A 68 -3.84 -4.49 13.76
CA PRO A 68 -2.91 -3.66 13.00
C PRO A 68 -1.48 -3.95 13.43
N THR A 69 -0.58 -4.05 12.47
CA THR A 69 0.84 -4.25 12.72
C THR A 69 1.61 -2.98 12.38
N TYR A 70 1.78 -2.68 11.10
CA TYR A 70 2.43 -1.45 10.67
C TYR A 70 2.01 -1.07 9.27
N ALA A 71 2.28 0.18 8.92
CA ALA A 71 2.06 0.71 7.58
C ALA A 71 3.27 1.51 7.14
N PHE A 72 3.48 1.58 5.85
CA PHE A 72 4.50 2.41 5.23
C PHE A 72 4.01 2.83 3.85
N TRP A 73 4.71 3.77 3.21
CA TRP A 73 4.42 4.12 1.85
C TRP A 73 5.70 4.32 1.04
N ARG A 74 5.58 4.22 -0.25
CA ARG A 74 6.69 4.18 -1.17
C ARG A 74 6.36 5.01 -2.40
N TYR A 75 7.35 5.67 -2.93
CA TYR A 75 7.23 6.43 -4.18
C TYR A 75 8.01 5.70 -5.26
N TYR A 76 7.31 5.08 -6.20
CA TYR A 76 7.97 4.41 -7.31
C TYR A 76 8.43 5.44 -8.34
N VAL A 77 9.70 5.35 -8.70
CA VAL A 77 10.33 6.19 -9.72
C VAL A 77 10.80 5.31 -10.88
N ILE A 78 11.14 5.94 -12.01
CA ILE A 78 11.71 5.22 -13.15
C ILE A 78 12.89 4.37 -12.66
N GLY A 79 12.89 3.08 -12.99
CA GLY A 79 13.89 2.13 -12.55
C GLY A 79 13.63 1.51 -11.17
N GLY A 80 12.59 1.97 -10.45
CA GLY A 80 12.16 1.35 -9.22
C GLY A 80 11.44 0.04 -9.49
N CYS A 81 11.77 -0.99 -8.72
CA CYS A 81 11.15 -2.31 -8.87
C CYS A 81 11.20 -3.06 -7.55
N LEU A 82 10.04 -3.51 -7.08
CA LEU A 82 9.98 -4.37 -5.91
C LEU A 82 10.10 -5.83 -6.39
N PRO A 83 11.17 -6.55 -5.98
CA PRO A 83 11.32 -7.95 -6.37
C PRO A 83 10.18 -8.82 -5.86
N LYS A 84 9.90 -9.88 -6.59
CA LYS A 84 8.91 -10.88 -6.20
C LYS A 84 9.24 -11.47 -4.83
N HIS A 85 8.26 -11.49 -3.92
CA HIS A 85 8.48 -11.93 -2.54
C HIS A 85 7.15 -12.32 -1.88
N VAL A 86 7.26 -12.87 -0.68
CA VAL A 86 6.15 -12.94 0.28
C VAL A 86 6.51 -12.08 1.47
N ASP A 87 5.51 -11.59 2.16
CA ASP A 87 5.71 -10.75 3.34
C ASP A 87 6.11 -11.58 4.55
N ARG A 88 6.62 -10.88 5.57
CA ARG A 88 6.91 -11.50 6.87
C ARG A 88 5.62 -11.95 7.57
N PRO A 89 5.69 -12.91 8.52
CA PRO A 89 4.50 -13.44 9.20
C PRO A 89 3.59 -12.41 9.85
N SER A 90 4.13 -11.29 10.31
CA SER A 90 3.31 -10.20 10.89
C SER A 90 2.39 -9.52 9.87
N CYS A 91 2.59 -9.77 8.58
CA CYS A 91 1.78 -9.24 7.49
C CYS A 91 0.94 -10.36 6.86
N GLU A 92 0.21 -11.09 7.70
CA GLU A 92 -0.65 -12.18 7.24
C GLU A 92 -1.69 -11.69 6.23
N ILE A 93 -2.34 -10.58 6.55
CA ILE A 93 -3.25 -9.89 5.64
C ILE A 93 -2.61 -8.54 5.30
N SER A 94 -2.39 -8.29 4.04
CA SER A 94 -1.77 -7.07 3.55
C SER A 94 -2.72 -6.34 2.61
N ALA A 95 -2.63 -5.02 2.60
CA ALA A 95 -3.37 -4.19 1.66
C ALA A 95 -2.39 -3.22 0.99
N THR A 96 -2.42 -3.19 -0.33
CA THR A 96 -1.67 -2.21 -1.12
C THR A 96 -2.65 -1.23 -1.72
N ALA A 97 -2.49 0.03 -1.40
CA ALA A 97 -3.36 1.11 -1.86
C ALA A 97 -2.61 2.05 -2.80
N CYS A 98 -3.30 2.51 -3.83
CA CYS A 98 -2.78 3.52 -4.74
C CYS A 98 -3.24 4.90 -4.26
N ILE A 99 -2.29 5.75 -3.86
CA ILE A 99 -2.60 7.12 -3.45
C ILE A 99 -2.55 8.08 -4.64
N LYS A 100 -1.54 7.94 -5.47
CA LYS A 100 -1.34 8.78 -6.66
C LYS A 100 -0.55 8.02 -7.70
N LYS A 101 -0.91 8.17 -8.96
CA LYS A 101 -0.15 7.57 -10.06
C LYS A 101 -0.05 8.53 -11.24
N TYR A 102 1.09 8.50 -11.90
CA TYR A 102 1.32 9.25 -13.13
C TYR A 102 1.26 8.33 -14.35
N ASP A 103 1.59 7.05 -14.14
CA ASP A 103 1.57 6.00 -15.14
C ASP A 103 0.93 4.74 -14.54
N ASP A 104 0.61 3.79 -15.39
CA ASP A 104 0.13 2.50 -14.94
C ASP A 104 1.24 1.77 -14.20
N TRP A 105 0.94 1.32 -12.98
CA TRP A 105 1.90 0.64 -12.12
C TRP A 105 1.20 -0.49 -11.38
N PRO A 106 0.90 -1.59 -12.08
CA PRO A 106 0.15 -2.68 -11.48
C PRO A 106 0.94 -3.40 -10.39
N ILE A 107 0.22 -3.91 -9.41
CA ILE A 107 0.76 -4.91 -8.50
C ILE A 107 0.44 -6.30 -9.06
N VAL A 108 1.40 -7.20 -8.98
CA VAL A 108 1.20 -8.58 -9.43
C VAL A 108 1.11 -9.48 -8.21
N VAL A 109 0.00 -10.23 -8.09
CA VAL A 109 -0.22 -11.17 -7.00
C VAL A 109 -0.46 -12.55 -7.61
N GLU A 110 0.39 -13.51 -7.27
CA GLU A 110 0.37 -14.87 -7.83
C GLU A 110 0.31 -14.87 -9.37
N GLY A 111 1.13 -14.04 -10.00
CA GLY A 111 1.21 -13.92 -11.45
C GLY A 111 0.07 -13.16 -12.11
N LYS A 112 -0.89 -12.67 -11.35
CA LYS A 112 -2.01 -11.90 -11.85
C LYS A 112 -1.77 -10.41 -11.66
N SER A 113 -1.74 -9.66 -12.76
CA SER A 113 -1.58 -8.21 -12.75
C SER A 113 -2.88 -7.53 -12.31
N ILE A 114 -2.78 -6.63 -11.33
CA ILE A 114 -3.92 -5.91 -10.77
C ILE A 114 -3.63 -4.42 -10.89
N GLU A 115 -4.45 -3.72 -11.67
CA GLU A 115 -4.38 -2.28 -11.84
C GLU A 115 -5.24 -1.61 -10.78
N LEU A 116 -4.67 -0.64 -10.07
CA LEU A 116 -5.39 0.12 -9.05
C LEU A 116 -5.59 1.56 -9.53
N LYS A 117 -6.80 2.06 -9.38
CA LYS A 117 -7.09 3.49 -9.51
C LYS A 117 -6.69 4.19 -8.23
N GLU A 118 -6.44 5.49 -8.31
CA GLU A 118 -6.19 6.30 -7.12
C GLU A 118 -7.34 6.16 -6.11
N GLY A 119 -7.00 5.85 -4.87
CA GLY A 119 -7.97 5.59 -3.80
C GLY A 119 -8.38 4.12 -3.64
N GLU A 120 -8.01 3.27 -4.58
CA GLU A 120 -8.30 1.84 -4.49
C GLU A 120 -7.18 1.07 -3.80
N ALA A 121 -7.55 -0.07 -3.24
CA ALA A 121 -6.61 -1.01 -2.64
C ALA A 121 -6.96 -2.44 -3.00
N VAL A 122 -5.96 -3.28 -3.07
CA VAL A 122 -6.13 -4.73 -3.14
C VAL A 122 -5.69 -5.34 -1.82
N VAL A 123 -6.45 -6.30 -1.32
CA VAL A 123 -6.18 -7.02 -0.07
C VAL A 123 -5.82 -8.45 -0.40
N TYR A 124 -4.73 -8.93 0.15
CA TYR A 124 -4.21 -10.27 -0.15
C TYR A 124 -3.53 -10.89 1.08
N ARG A 125 -3.25 -12.19 0.98
CA ARG A 125 -2.53 -12.91 2.04
C ARG A 125 -1.03 -12.72 1.84
N GLY A 126 -0.50 -11.66 2.44
CA GLY A 126 0.87 -11.19 2.19
C GLY A 126 1.95 -12.24 2.42
N CYS A 127 1.85 -13.07 3.47
CA CYS A 127 2.86 -14.06 3.75
C CYS A 127 2.67 -15.40 3.01
N GLU A 128 1.57 -15.56 2.28
CA GLU A 128 1.28 -16.78 1.51
C GLU A 128 1.35 -16.56 0.00
N GLN A 129 0.91 -15.39 -0.46
CA GLN A 129 0.80 -15.08 -1.89
C GLN A 129 2.02 -14.30 -2.36
N GLU A 130 2.73 -14.86 -3.31
CA GLU A 130 3.88 -14.21 -3.93
C GLU A 130 3.42 -12.98 -4.72
N HIS A 131 4.09 -11.87 -4.51
CA HIS A 131 3.69 -10.60 -5.14
C HIS A 131 4.89 -9.67 -5.39
N TYR A 132 4.67 -8.71 -6.28
CA TYR A 132 5.65 -7.66 -6.62
C TYR A 132 5.00 -6.49 -7.32
#